data_f18ce6a67eb25c3c1addb3b069381b21
#
_entry.id   f18ce6a67eb25c3c1addb3b069381b21
#
_cell.length_a   1.000
_cell.length_b   1.000
_cell.length_c   1.000
_cell.angle_alpha   90.00
_cell.angle_beta   90.00
_cell.angle_gamma   90.00
#
_symmetry.space_group_name_H-M   'P 1'
#
loop_
_entity.id
_entity.type
_entity.pdbx_description
1 polymer ?
#
loop_
_entity_poly.entity_id
_entity_poly.type
_entity_poly.pdbx_seq_one_letter_code
_entity_poly.pdbx_strand_id
1 'polypeptide(L)' 'MTQGKQEKTATLKLRGKTYTVPAGLRIREAIRHIGLTPESYLAVRDGELVPDDERLRAGEEIRLIAVISGG' A
#
# COMPACT_ATOMS: atom_id res chain seq x y z
N MET A 1 21.83 -18.19 -10.83
CA MET A 1 21.49 -17.91 -10.60
C MET A 1 20.78 -17.56 -10.29
N THR A 2 20.67 -17.24 -10.24
CA THR A 2 20.18 -16.87 -9.97
C THR A 2 19.46 -16.46 -9.60
N GLN A 3 19.33 -16.10 -9.29
CA GLN A 3 18.71 -15.77 -8.94
C GLN A 3 17.97 -15.31 -8.63
N GLY A 4 18.18 -15.46 -8.55
CA GLY A 4 17.53 -14.92 -7.98
C GLY A 4 16.57 -13.90 -8.10
N LYS A 5 15.68 -14.06 -8.22
CA LYS A 5 14.80 -13.23 -8.32
C LYS A 5 14.38 -12.69 -7.12
N GLN A 6 14.76 -11.60 -6.73
CA GLN A 6 14.31 -11.03 -5.61
C GLN A 6 13.11 -10.33 -5.92
N GLU A 7 11.96 -10.79 -5.55
CA GLU A 7 10.80 -10.07 -5.74
C GLU A 7 10.74 -8.98 -4.79
N LYS A 8 10.66 -7.79 -5.23
CA LYS A 8 10.57 -6.65 -4.37
C LYS A 8 9.12 -6.40 -4.05
N THR A 9 8.80 -6.42 -2.79
CA THR A 9 7.43 -6.24 -2.34
C THR A 9 7.35 -5.17 -1.27
N ALA A 10 6.15 -4.69 -1.06
CA ALA A 10 5.85 -3.76 0.04
C ALA A 10 4.62 -4.30 0.74
N THR A 11 4.29 -3.70 1.86
CA THR A 11 3.18 -4.17 2.67
C THR A 11 2.16 -3.07 2.86
N LEU A 12 0.89 -3.41 2.70
CA LEU A 12 -0.20 -2.53 3.09
C LEU A 12 -0.83 -3.10 4.33
N LYS A 13 -1.06 -2.24 5.33
CA LYS A 13 -1.62 -2.69 6.58
C LYS A 13 -2.95 -2.03 6.82
N LEU A 14 -3.98 -2.82 7.12
CA LEU A 14 -5.31 -2.29 7.35
C LEU A 14 -5.93 -3.05 8.49
N ARG A 15 -6.14 -2.34 9.60
CA ARG A 15 -6.84 -2.90 10.75
C ARG A 15 -6.28 -4.24 11.19
N GLY A 16 -5.02 -4.33 11.29
CA GLY A 16 -4.40 -5.56 11.73
C GLY A 16 -4.19 -6.60 10.66
N LYS A 17 -4.70 -6.36 9.46
CA LYS A 17 -4.44 -7.26 8.35
C LYS A 17 -3.28 -6.72 7.55
N THR A 18 -2.48 -7.62 7.03
CA THR A 18 -1.30 -7.27 6.27
C THR A 18 -1.43 -7.85 4.87
N TYR A 19 -1.21 -7.01 3.88
CA TYR A 19 -1.27 -7.43 2.49
C TYR A 19 0.08 -7.18 1.84
N THR A 20 0.59 -8.16 1.16
CA THR A 20 1.86 -8.04 0.43
C THR A 20 1.55 -7.69 -1.01
N VAL A 21 2.17 -6.64 -1.51
CA VAL A 21 1.94 -6.17 -2.87
C VAL A 21 3.28 -5.92 -3.54
N PRO A 22 3.33 -5.89 -4.86
CA PRO A 22 4.59 -5.58 -5.54
C PRO A 22 5.03 -4.16 -5.24
N ALA A 23 6.32 -3.99 -5.04
CA ALA A 23 6.89 -2.65 -4.90
C ALA A 23 6.91 -1.96 -6.25
N GLY A 24 6.94 -0.66 -6.25
CA GLY A 24 6.95 0.11 -7.48
C GLY A 24 5.58 0.53 -7.96
N LEU A 25 4.54 -0.10 -7.46
CA LEU A 25 3.19 0.34 -7.78
C LEU A 25 2.91 1.64 -7.06
N ARG A 26 2.04 2.45 -7.62
CA ARG A 26 1.54 3.58 -6.87
C ARG A 26 0.63 3.05 -5.79
N ILE A 27 0.54 3.77 -4.71
CA ILE A 27 -0.26 3.31 -3.57
C ILE A 27 -1.69 3.00 -4.00
N ARG A 28 -2.29 3.86 -4.85
CA ARG A 28 -3.66 3.59 -5.29
C ARG A 28 -3.75 2.32 -6.12
N GLU A 29 -2.71 2.01 -6.87
CA GLU A 29 -2.70 0.77 -7.65
C GLU A 29 -2.59 -0.42 -6.74
N ALA A 30 -1.80 -0.29 -5.69
CA ALA A 30 -1.66 -1.38 -4.73
C ALA A 30 -2.95 -1.61 -3.97
N ILE A 31 -3.67 -0.55 -3.64
CA ILE A 31 -4.96 -0.67 -2.97
C ILE A 31 -5.94 -1.43 -3.87
N ARG A 32 -5.95 -1.11 -5.16
CA ARG A 32 -6.80 -1.85 -6.08
C ARG A 32 -6.34 -3.28 -6.23
N HIS A 33 -5.05 -3.50 -6.15
CA HIS A 33 -4.49 -4.84 -6.31
C HIS A 33 -5.02 -5.79 -5.24
N ILE A 34 -5.32 -5.29 -4.07
CA ILE A 34 -5.85 -6.12 -2.99
C ILE A 34 -7.39 -6.06 -2.92
N GLY A 35 -8.01 -5.51 -3.95
CA GLY A 35 -9.46 -5.53 -4.05
C GLY A 35 -10.19 -4.41 -3.35
N LEU A 36 -9.48 -3.36 -2.99
CA LEU A 36 -10.10 -2.24 -2.29
C LEU A 36 -10.18 -1.02 -3.19
N THR A 37 -10.96 -0.05 -2.76
CA THR A 37 -11.18 1.18 -3.52
C THR A 37 -10.31 2.29 -2.95
N PRO A 38 -9.41 2.85 -3.74
CA PRO A 38 -8.47 3.84 -3.20
C PRO A 38 -9.13 5.05 -2.57
N GLU A 39 -10.27 5.47 -3.11
CA GLU A 39 -10.94 6.64 -2.55
C GLU A 39 -11.44 6.44 -1.14
N SER A 40 -11.49 5.21 -0.68
CA SER A 40 -12.00 4.91 0.65
C SER A 40 -10.92 4.87 1.71
N TYR A 41 -9.68 5.11 1.32
CA TYR A 41 -8.58 4.97 2.27
C TYR A 41 -7.57 6.08 2.15
N LEU A 42 -6.96 6.44 3.27
CA LEU A 42 -5.82 7.34 3.28
C LEU A 42 -4.58 6.51 3.54
N ALA A 43 -3.48 6.91 2.96
CA ALA A 43 -2.22 6.20 3.11
C ALA A 43 -1.31 6.95 4.06
N VAL A 44 -0.67 6.21 4.97
CA VAL A 44 0.22 6.79 5.96
C VAL A 44 1.57 6.08 5.87
N ARG A 45 2.62 6.87 5.76
CA ARG A 45 3.99 6.37 5.74
C ARG A 45 4.72 7.01 6.91
N ASP A 46 5.23 6.20 7.82
CA ASP A 46 5.99 6.71 8.98
C ASP A 46 5.21 7.77 9.75
N GLY A 47 3.93 7.55 9.92
CA GLY A 47 3.11 8.47 10.70
C GLY A 47 2.62 9.69 9.97
N GLU A 48 2.93 9.80 8.68
CA GLU A 48 2.51 10.97 7.91
C GLU A 48 1.66 10.57 6.75
N LEU A 49 0.65 11.36 6.45
CA LEU A 49 -0.19 11.10 5.30
C LEU A 49 0.61 11.34 4.04
N VAL A 50 0.44 10.45 3.09
CA VAL A 50 1.08 10.60 1.79
C VAL A 50 0.03 10.48 0.70
N PRO A 51 0.23 11.15 -0.43
CA PRO A 51 -0.70 11.02 -1.54
C PRO A 51 -0.66 9.63 -2.12
N ASP A 52 -1.78 9.19 -2.66
CA ASP A 52 -1.85 7.83 -3.16
C ASP A 52 -1.19 7.65 -4.52
N ASP A 53 -0.64 8.71 -5.10
CA ASP A 53 0.14 8.57 -6.31
C ASP A 53 1.62 8.37 -6.02
N GLU A 54 2.01 8.31 -4.75
CA GLU A 54 3.36 7.95 -4.38
C GLU A 54 3.60 6.48 -4.68
N ARG A 55 4.82 6.15 -5.03
CA ARG A 55 5.15 4.76 -5.32
C ARG A 55 5.63 4.05 -4.07
N LEU A 56 5.30 2.78 -4.01
CA LEU A 56 5.74 1.94 -2.90
C LEU A 56 7.20 1.58 -3.07
N ARG A 57 7.95 1.65 -1.98
CA ARG A 57 9.35 1.25 -1.99
C ARG A 57 9.46 -0.17 -1.48
N ALA A 58 10.45 -0.89 -1.98
CA ALA A 58 10.65 -2.26 -1.54
C ALA A 58 10.87 -2.30 -0.03
N GLY A 59 10.17 -3.18 0.64
CA GLY A 59 10.35 -3.38 2.06
C GLY A 59 9.60 -2.42 2.96
N GLU A 60 8.87 -1.45 2.39
CA GLU A 60 8.20 -0.51 3.26
C GLU A 60 6.80 -0.97 3.63
N GLU A 61 6.27 -0.35 4.65
CA GLU A 61 4.94 -0.66 5.11
C GLU A 61 4.13 0.62 5.06
N ILE A 62 2.98 0.57 4.41
CA ILE A 62 2.05 1.69 4.34
C ILE A 62 0.81 1.29 5.11
N ARG A 63 0.39 2.15 6.01
CA ARG A 63 -0.81 1.91 6.78
C ARG A 63 -1.97 2.57 6.07
N LEU A 64 -3.08 1.86 5.96
CA LEU A 64 -4.28 2.42 5.34
C LEU A 64 -5.30 2.74 6.43
N ILE A 65 -5.92 3.90 6.30
CA ILE A 65 -6.94 4.34 7.23
C ILE A 65 -8.22 4.53 6.45
N ALA A 66 -9.29 3.88 6.88
CA ALA A 66 -10.56 4.00 6.18
C ALA A 66 -11.14 5.39 6.37
N VAL A 67 -11.62 5.96 5.28
CA VAL A 67 -12.25 7.25 5.31
C VAL A 67 -13.75 7.01 5.21
N ILE A 68 -14.47 7.36 6.22
CA ILE A 68 -15.88 7.21 6.21
C ILE A 68 -16.45 8.49 5.71
N SER A 69 -16.95 8.45 4.50
CA SER A 69 -17.51 9.65 4.02
C SER A 69 -18.94 9.62 4.32
N GLY A 70 -19.29 10.51 4.89
CA GLY A 70 -20.46 10.85 5.06
C GLY A 70 -21.60 10.41 5.15
N GLY A 71 -21.77 10.36 5.23
CA GLY A 71 -22.68 9.99 5.30
C GLY A 71 -23.63 9.95 5.67
#